data_c53732b507cdf64c937bfeb7ea3114cf
#
_entry.id   c53732b507cdf64c937bfeb7ea3114cf
#
_cell.length_a   1.000
_cell.length_b   1.000
_cell.length_c   1.000
_cell.angle_alpha   90.00
_cell.angle_beta   90.00
_cell.angle_gamma   90.00
#
_symmetry.space_group_name_H-M   'P 1'
#
loop_
_entity.id
_entity.type
_entity.pdbx_description
1 polymer ?
#
loop_
_entity_poly.entity_id
_entity_poly.type
_entity_poly.pdbx_seq_one_letter_code
_entity_poly.pdbx_strand_id
1 'polypeptide(L)'
;MHAARLGAGTAAVIAVLGLSGCAFNPLSTFTTPTIDQIERETVTPAVSDDALVTPGTLTVALDTSDAPQAMQGADGNLTGYAVDAARALASRMGLKVAFVDASSADSALGDKKADIFIGDINSTDDDISTLGTCLYDAAAVFGKTSDGESLSVSTETLNTATLGVQTSSASQEALAKQSITANQKTFSNVNECFEALESGEVDYVICDSTAGGYLARLISQISYVGALETPSTLGVAGLAANDELCRAVSDALDGITADGTLEAVHSVWYGTMPYDLTTKMVSGADVQPTDTGSSESASSDSSSEGASSEDK
;
A
#
# COMPACT_ATOMS: atom_id res chain seq x y z
N MET A 1 64.81 81.25 19.06
CA MET A 1 63.67 81.56 19.98
C MET A 1 62.73 80.38 20.00
N HIS A 2 62.65 79.79 21.19
CA HIS A 2 61.52 79.09 21.81
C HIS A 2 60.85 77.94 20.99
N ALA A 3 60.53 76.85 21.52
CA ALA A 3 60.53 76.24 22.84
C ALA A 3 60.18 74.73 22.63
N ALA A 4 60.68 73.97 23.51
CA ALA A 4 60.43 72.56 23.69
C ALA A 4 58.97 72.26 24.08
N ARG A 5 58.44 71.11 23.73
CA ARG A 5 57.59 70.34 24.63
C ARG A 5 57.69 68.82 24.38
N LEU A 6 58.03 68.19 25.46
CA LEU A 6 57.99 66.71 25.61
C LEU A 6 56.57 66.21 25.44
N GLY A 7 56.44 65.01 24.84
CA GLY A 7 55.20 64.22 24.85
C GLY A 7 55.62 62.78 25.00
N ALA A 8 55.22 62.17 26.08
CA ALA A 8 55.56 60.87 26.61
C ALA A 8 55.23 59.70 25.65
N GLY A 9 56.16 58.76 25.60
CA GLY A 9 55.98 57.52 24.91
C GLY A 9 55.00 56.56 25.57
N THR A 10 54.20 55.92 24.80
CA THR A 10 53.51 54.72 25.24
C THR A 10 54.02 53.59 24.35
N ALA A 11 54.79 52.72 24.95
CA ALA A 11 55.23 51.48 24.32
C ALA A 11 54.03 50.55 24.22
N ALA A 12 53.53 50.36 23.00
CA ALA A 12 52.56 49.29 22.71
C ALA A 12 53.33 47.98 22.51
N VAL A 13 53.20 47.11 23.51
CA VAL A 13 53.62 45.69 23.39
C VAL A 13 52.65 44.99 22.48
N ILE A 14 53.05 44.75 21.23
CA ILE A 14 52.30 43.87 20.31
C ILE A 14 52.65 42.45 20.70
N ALA A 15 51.74 41.79 21.41
CA ALA A 15 51.78 40.37 21.61
C ALA A 15 51.38 39.71 20.29
N VAL A 16 52.37 39.17 19.58
CA VAL A 16 52.12 38.28 18.44
C VAL A 16 51.63 36.95 18.99
N LEU A 17 50.32 36.82 19.07
CA LEU A 17 49.67 35.51 19.21
C LEU A 17 49.88 34.76 17.90
N GLY A 18 50.81 33.78 17.93
CA GLY A 18 50.95 32.81 16.86
C GLY A 18 49.64 32.04 16.67
N LEU A 19 48.86 32.45 15.70
CA LEU A 19 47.80 31.64 15.15
C LEU A 19 48.46 30.50 14.41
N SER A 20 48.65 29.37 15.09
CA SER A 20 48.83 28.07 14.41
C SER A 20 47.61 27.89 13.53
N GLY A 21 47.74 28.22 12.26
CA GLY A 21 46.70 27.96 11.26
C GLY A 21 46.52 26.46 11.15
N CYS A 22 45.61 25.89 11.92
CA CYS A 22 44.93 24.69 11.50
C CYS A 22 44.28 25.06 10.18
N ALA A 23 44.77 24.48 9.09
CA ALA A 23 44.13 24.56 7.80
C ALA A 23 42.74 23.93 7.94
N PHE A 24 41.76 24.79 8.28
CA PHE A 24 40.38 24.41 8.29
C PHE A 24 39.97 24.21 6.82
N ASN A 25 39.99 22.96 6.35
CA ASN A 25 39.48 22.62 5.04
C ASN A 25 37.96 22.48 5.18
N PRO A 26 37.15 23.51 4.83
CA PRO A 26 35.70 23.47 5.04
C PRO A 26 35.02 22.37 4.22
N LEU A 27 35.69 21.84 3.20
CA LEU A 27 35.19 20.73 2.37
C LEU A 27 35.40 19.34 3.00
N SER A 28 36.27 19.22 4.03
CA SER A 28 36.49 17.94 4.72
C SER A 28 35.53 17.70 5.90
N THR A 29 34.73 18.70 6.29
CA THR A 29 33.80 18.62 7.41
C THR A 29 32.38 18.27 7.01
N PHE A 30 32.09 18.25 5.71
CA PHE A 30 30.80 17.80 5.21
C PHE A 30 30.93 16.37 4.65
N THR A 31 31.29 15.42 5.48
CA THR A 31 31.05 14.02 5.17
C THR A 31 29.55 13.81 5.30
N THR A 32 28.87 13.61 4.17
CA THR A 32 27.49 13.13 4.18
C THR A 32 27.51 11.80 4.93
N PRO A 33 26.77 11.67 6.05
CA PRO A 33 26.75 10.40 6.76
C PRO A 33 26.26 9.33 5.78
N THR A 34 26.98 8.23 5.69
CA THR A 34 26.51 7.05 4.99
C THR A 34 25.36 6.43 5.77
N ILE A 35 24.49 5.70 5.10
CA ILE A 35 23.33 5.04 5.74
C ILE A 35 23.75 4.15 6.92
N ASP A 36 24.97 3.63 6.91
CA ASP A 36 25.57 2.83 7.99
C ASP A 36 26.03 3.67 9.21
N GLN A 37 26.16 4.99 9.06
CA GLN A 37 26.52 5.93 10.12
C GLN A 37 25.30 6.57 10.79
N ILE A 38 24.10 6.34 10.26
CA ILE A 38 22.85 6.73 10.89
C ILE A 38 22.57 5.68 11.96
N GLU A 39 22.69 6.05 13.24
CA GLU A 39 22.18 5.22 14.33
C GLU A 39 20.68 4.96 14.05
N ARG A 40 20.38 3.73 13.65
CA ARG A 40 18.99 3.31 13.57
C ARG A 40 18.47 3.22 14.99
N GLU A 41 17.38 3.90 15.25
CA GLU A 41 16.64 3.69 16.50
C GLU A 41 16.37 2.19 16.61
N THR A 42 16.91 1.54 17.64
CA THR A 42 16.66 0.12 17.88
C THR A 42 15.24 -0.01 18.42
N VAL A 43 14.32 -0.31 17.54
CA VAL A 43 12.94 -0.64 17.93
C VAL A 43 13.00 -1.95 18.71
N THR A 44 12.46 -1.97 19.92
CA THR A 44 12.31 -3.21 20.70
C THR A 44 11.35 -4.13 19.94
N PRO A 45 11.68 -5.42 19.74
CA PRO A 45 10.78 -6.36 19.09
C PRO A 45 9.41 -6.38 19.77
N ALA A 46 8.36 -6.31 18.96
CA ALA A 46 6.97 -6.28 19.43
C ALA A 46 6.46 -7.63 19.96
N VAL A 47 7.18 -8.71 19.64
CA VAL A 47 6.83 -10.08 20.03
C VAL A 47 8.06 -10.83 20.52
N SER A 48 7.83 -11.89 21.30
CA SER A 48 8.87 -12.80 21.75
C SER A 48 9.38 -13.69 20.60
N ASP A 49 10.61 -14.18 20.71
CA ASP A 49 11.20 -15.10 19.73
C ASP A 49 10.41 -16.41 19.59
N ASP A 50 9.73 -16.85 20.65
CA ASP A 50 8.92 -18.07 20.67
C ASP A 50 7.61 -17.93 19.89
N ALA A 51 7.17 -16.70 19.62
CA ALA A 51 6.00 -16.41 18.81
C ALA A 51 6.28 -16.46 17.29
N LEU A 52 7.56 -16.59 16.90
CA LEU A 52 8.01 -16.54 15.51
C LEU A 52 8.51 -17.88 15.01
N VAL A 53 8.31 -18.17 13.73
CA VAL A 53 8.92 -19.35 13.05
C VAL A 53 10.45 -19.24 13.10
N THR A 54 10.98 -18.05 12.94
CA THR A 54 12.41 -17.78 13.04
C THR A 54 12.65 -16.63 14.03
N PRO A 55 13.40 -16.85 15.14
CA PRO A 55 13.68 -15.81 16.12
C PRO A 55 14.13 -14.48 15.52
N GLY A 56 13.49 -13.37 15.95
CA GLY A 56 13.81 -12.03 15.50
C GLY A 56 13.46 -11.71 14.03
N THR A 57 12.74 -12.60 13.34
CA THR A 57 12.41 -12.44 11.91
C THR A 57 10.94 -12.75 11.67
N LEU A 58 10.21 -11.78 11.10
CA LEU A 58 8.86 -11.98 10.60
C LEU A 58 8.95 -12.73 9.25
N THR A 59 8.50 -13.97 9.21
CA THR A 59 8.44 -14.76 7.98
C THR A 59 7.08 -14.55 7.33
N VAL A 60 7.09 -13.90 6.15
CA VAL A 60 5.89 -13.52 5.42
C VAL A 60 5.72 -14.42 4.21
N ALA A 61 4.57 -15.08 4.11
CA ALA A 61 4.17 -15.81 2.93
C ALA A 61 3.36 -14.92 1.99
N LEU A 62 3.60 -15.04 0.69
CA LEU A 62 2.88 -14.36 -0.37
C LEU A 62 3.08 -15.13 -1.69
N ASP A 63 2.16 -14.93 -2.64
CA ASP A 63 2.30 -15.51 -3.99
C ASP A 63 3.32 -14.69 -4.80
N THR A 64 4.48 -15.31 -5.07
CA THR A 64 5.58 -14.65 -5.80
C THR A 64 5.33 -14.53 -7.31
N SER A 65 4.22 -15.07 -7.81
CA SER A 65 3.77 -14.95 -9.21
C SER A 65 2.68 -13.89 -9.39
N ASP A 66 2.18 -13.27 -8.32
CA ASP A 66 1.13 -12.26 -8.33
C ASP A 66 1.70 -10.85 -8.53
N ALA A 67 2.04 -10.51 -9.76
CA ALA A 67 2.49 -9.16 -10.10
C ALA A 67 1.30 -8.18 -10.23
N PRO A 68 1.43 -6.96 -9.67
CA PRO A 68 2.60 -6.30 -9.08
C PRO A 68 2.71 -6.46 -7.55
N GLN A 69 1.95 -7.35 -6.91
CA GLN A 69 2.01 -7.58 -5.46
C GLN A 69 3.35 -8.15 -5.05
N ALA A 70 3.79 -9.17 -5.78
CA ALA A 70 5.11 -9.75 -5.61
C ALA A 70 5.65 -10.22 -6.96
N MET A 71 6.91 -9.91 -7.23
CA MET A 71 7.60 -10.33 -8.44
C MET A 71 9.10 -10.43 -8.20
N GLN A 72 9.75 -11.31 -8.93
CA GLN A 72 11.18 -11.44 -8.86
C GLN A 72 11.86 -10.42 -9.79
N GLY A 73 12.66 -9.52 -9.21
CA GLY A 73 13.46 -8.56 -9.96
C GLY A 73 14.57 -9.25 -10.75
N ALA A 74 15.14 -8.53 -11.70
CA ALA A 74 16.27 -9.03 -12.54
C ALA A 74 17.51 -9.39 -11.72
N ASP A 75 17.66 -8.84 -10.53
CA ASP A 75 18.73 -9.11 -9.56
C ASP A 75 18.43 -10.32 -8.65
N GLY A 76 17.29 -10.98 -8.86
CA GLY A 76 16.82 -12.11 -8.05
C GLY A 76 16.16 -11.73 -6.71
N ASN A 77 16.09 -10.43 -6.42
CA ASN A 77 15.40 -9.95 -5.22
C ASN A 77 13.90 -9.88 -5.43
N LEU A 78 13.14 -10.20 -4.39
CA LEU A 78 11.70 -10.04 -4.40
C LEU A 78 11.34 -8.56 -4.24
N THR A 79 10.41 -8.07 -5.08
CA THR A 79 9.90 -6.71 -5.10
C THR A 79 8.39 -6.74 -5.35
N GLY A 80 7.68 -5.70 -4.97
CA GLY A 80 6.23 -5.62 -5.13
C GLY A 80 5.57 -4.85 -4.00
N TYR A 81 4.30 -4.50 -4.20
CA TYR A 81 3.54 -3.77 -3.18
C TYR A 81 3.47 -4.54 -1.84
N ALA A 82 3.04 -5.81 -1.88
CA ALA A 82 2.93 -6.65 -0.68
C ALA A 82 4.30 -6.88 -0.01
N VAL A 83 5.36 -6.94 -0.81
CA VAL A 83 6.74 -7.07 -0.31
C VAL A 83 7.17 -5.82 0.47
N ASP A 84 6.85 -4.62 -0.06
CA ASP A 84 7.22 -3.37 0.62
C ASP A 84 6.32 -3.10 1.82
N ALA A 85 5.03 -3.46 1.76
CA ALA A 85 4.12 -3.44 2.91
C ALA A 85 4.62 -4.36 4.03
N ALA A 86 5.04 -5.59 3.70
CA ALA A 86 5.63 -6.53 4.67
C ALA A 86 6.91 -5.98 5.31
N ARG A 87 7.78 -5.33 4.52
CA ARG A 87 8.99 -4.66 5.03
C ARG A 87 8.66 -3.55 6.01
N ALA A 88 7.66 -2.72 5.68
CA ALA A 88 7.19 -1.66 6.57
C ALA A 88 6.63 -2.23 7.87
N LEU A 89 5.81 -3.29 7.78
CA LEU A 89 5.23 -3.99 8.91
C LEU A 89 6.33 -4.56 9.84
N ALA A 90 7.27 -5.35 9.29
CA ALA A 90 8.37 -5.91 10.05
C ALA A 90 9.23 -4.83 10.70
N SER A 91 9.53 -3.75 9.98
CA SER A 91 10.28 -2.59 10.52
C SER A 91 9.55 -1.95 11.69
N ARG A 92 8.23 -1.76 11.60
CA ARG A 92 7.40 -1.23 12.68
C ARG A 92 7.43 -2.12 13.92
N MET A 93 7.48 -3.44 13.72
CA MET A 93 7.56 -4.44 14.79
C MET A 93 8.98 -4.63 15.36
N GLY A 94 10.00 -3.96 14.82
CA GLY A 94 11.40 -4.13 15.23
C GLY A 94 12.00 -5.48 14.83
N LEU A 95 11.46 -6.10 13.78
CA LEU A 95 11.85 -7.42 13.27
C LEU A 95 12.58 -7.31 11.92
N LYS A 96 13.38 -8.32 11.60
CA LYS A 96 13.80 -8.57 10.22
C LYS A 96 12.62 -9.16 9.45
N VAL A 97 12.70 -9.17 8.11
CA VAL A 97 11.69 -9.82 7.27
C VAL A 97 12.35 -10.92 6.42
N ALA A 98 11.65 -12.03 6.27
CA ALA A 98 11.95 -13.09 5.32
C ALA A 98 10.69 -13.45 4.54
N PHE A 99 10.85 -13.91 3.30
CA PHE A 99 9.74 -14.24 2.43
C PHE A 99 9.74 -15.70 2.06
N VAL A 100 8.55 -16.29 1.99
CA VAL A 100 8.30 -17.65 1.47
C VAL A 100 7.19 -17.60 0.44
N ASP A 101 7.31 -18.44 -0.59
CA ASP A 101 6.30 -18.54 -1.63
C ASP A 101 5.14 -19.43 -1.17
N ALA A 102 3.92 -18.89 -1.26
CA ALA A 102 2.69 -19.65 -1.01
C ALA A 102 1.50 -18.95 -1.67
N SER A 103 0.65 -19.73 -2.30
CA SER A 103 -0.55 -19.24 -3.02
C SER A 103 -1.79 -19.11 -2.14
N SER A 104 -1.74 -19.50 -0.87
CA SER A 104 -2.86 -19.37 0.08
C SER A 104 -2.40 -19.30 1.51
N ALA A 105 -3.24 -18.70 2.37
CA ALA A 105 -3.03 -18.67 3.82
C ALA A 105 -2.96 -20.09 4.41
N ASP A 106 -3.86 -21.00 3.98
CA ASP A 106 -3.93 -22.37 4.48
C ASP A 106 -2.61 -23.12 4.25
N SER A 107 -2.02 -22.99 3.04
CA SER A 107 -0.77 -23.66 2.69
C SER A 107 0.45 -23.10 3.42
N ALA A 108 0.41 -21.82 3.77
CA ALA A 108 1.51 -21.13 4.43
C ALA A 108 1.49 -21.33 5.95
N LEU A 109 0.32 -21.12 6.56
CA LEU A 109 0.15 -21.05 8.00
C LEU A 109 -0.12 -22.43 8.62
N GLY A 110 -0.91 -23.29 7.96
CA GLY A 110 -1.21 -24.64 8.42
C GLY A 110 0.03 -25.50 8.61
N ASP A 111 1.00 -25.40 7.70
CA ASP A 111 2.30 -26.09 7.77
C ASP A 111 3.34 -25.37 8.64
N LYS A 112 2.99 -24.23 9.26
CA LYS A 112 3.90 -23.35 10.03
C LYS A 112 5.15 -22.94 9.25
N LYS A 113 4.99 -22.70 7.95
CA LYS A 113 6.08 -22.23 7.08
C LYS A 113 6.32 -20.74 7.20
N ALA A 114 5.28 -20.01 7.63
CA ALA A 114 5.30 -18.56 7.80
C ALA A 114 4.60 -18.14 9.08
N ASP A 115 4.91 -16.92 9.51
CA ASP A 115 4.26 -16.25 10.64
C ASP A 115 2.94 -15.61 10.22
N ILE A 116 2.94 -15.00 9.03
CA ILE A 116 1.77 -14.37 8.41
C ILE A 116 1.72 -14.66 6.92
N PHE A 117 0.52 -14.51 6.35
CA PHE A 117 0.27 -14.50 4.90
C PHE A 117 -0.27 -13.13 4.49
N ILE A 118 0.20 -12.60 3.35
CA ILE A 118 -0.34 -11.38 2.73
C ILE A 118 -0.86 -11.73 1.35
N GLY A 119 -2.15 -11.50 1.13
CA GLY A 119 -2.81 -11.79 -0.13
C GLY A 119 -4.33 -11.82 -0.01
N ASP A 120 -4.97 -12.50 -0.96
CA ASP A 120 -6.41 -12.75 -0.90
C ASP A 120 -6.70 -13.84 0.16
N ILE A 121 -7.47 -13.45 1.19
CA ILE A 121 -7.76 -14.33 2.32
C ILE A 121 -9.13 -14.98 2.12
N ASN A 122 -9.11 -16.09 1.38
CA ASN A 122 -10.30 -16.92 1.11
C ASN A 122 -10.33 -18.19 1.99
N SER A 123 -9.66 -18.16 3.15
CA SER A 123 -9.65 -19.33 4.05
C SER A 123 -11.01 -19.54 4.70
N THR A 124 -11.41 -20.82 4.76
CA THR A 124 -12.55 -21.29 5.55
C THR A 124 -12.10 -22.03 6.81
N ASP A 125 -10.80 -22.01 7.12
CA ASP A 125 -10.21 -22.60 8.31
C ASP A 125 -10.38 -21.66 9.50
N ASP A 126 -11.08 -22.11 10.52
CA ASP A 126 -11.34 -21.33 11.76
C ASP A 126 -10.03 -21.05 12.54
N ASP A 127 -8.94 -21.77 12.25
CA ASP A 127 -7.63 -21.53 12.83
C ASP A 127 -6.87 -20.36 12.20
N ILE A 128 -7.38 -19.79 11.08
CA ILE A 128 -6.81 -18.63 10.40
C ILE A 128 -7.62 -17.39 10.68
N SER A 129 -6.95 -16.37 11.21
CA SER A 129 -7.53 -15.06 11.50
C SER A 129 -7.06 -14.00 10.51
N THR A 130 -8.00 -13.20 9.99
CA THR A 130 -7.68 -11.97 9.27
C THR A 130 -7.28 -10.89 10.27
N LEU A 131 -6.08 -10.31 10.09
CA LEU A 131 -5.48 -9.34 11.00
C LEU A 131 -5.68 -7.89 10.55
N GLY A 132 -6.09 -7.70 9.31
CA GLY A 132 -6.43 -6.41 8.73
C GLY A 132 -6.25 -6.39 7.21
N THR A 133 -6.59 -5.25 6.61
CA THR A 133 -6.51 -5.01 5.15
C THR A 133 -5.28 -4.20 4.82
N CYS A 134 -4.52 -4.60 3.80
CA CYS A 134 -3.35 -3.86 3.34
C CYS A 134 -3.56 -3.23 1.94
N LEU A 135 -4.58 -3.66 1.18
CA LEU A 135 -4.85 -3.15 -0.16
C LEU A 135 -6.30 -3.38 -0.55
N TYR A 136 -6.84 -2.52 -1.40
CA TYR A 136 -8.12 -2.70 -2.07
C TYR A 136 -7.90 -2.96 -3.55
N ASP A 137 -8.71 -3.85 -4.12
CA ASP A 137 -8.66 -4.22 -5.52
C ASP A 137 -10.05 -4.44 -6.11
N ALA A 138 -10.21 -4.11 -7.40
CA ALA A 138 -11.47 -4.24 -8.13
C ALA A 138 -11.23 -4.27 -9.64
N ALA A 139 -12.19 -4.77 -10.40
CA ALA A 139 -12.26 -4.43 -11.81
C ALA A 139 -12.43 -2.91 -11.97
N ALA A 140 -11.55 -2.29 -12.73
CA ALA A 140 -11.47 -0.84 -12.86
C ALA A 140 -11.32 -0.36 -14.30
N VAL A 141 -11.70 0.88 -14.51
CA VAL A 141 -11.61 1.58 -15.79
C VAL A 141 -10.36 2.46 -15.81
N PHE A 142 -9.59 2.35 -16.88
CA PHE A 142 -8.47 3.22 -17.19
C PHE A 142 -8.72 3.95 -18.50
N GLY A 143 -8.35 5.22 -18.58
CA GLY A 143 -8.59 6.05 -19.76
C GLY A 143 -7.50 7.10 -19.95
N LYS A 144 -7.45 7.67 -21.17
CA LYS A 144 -6.54 8.78 -21.47
C LYS A 144 -7.02 10.06 -20.81
N THR A 145 -6.11 10.77 -20.18
CA THR A 145 -6.32 12.08 -19.59
C THR A 145 -5.52 13.14 -20.33
N SER A 146 -6.09 14.32 -20.47
CA SER A 146 -5.33 15.53 -20.74
C SER A 146 -4.72 16.04 -19.43
N ASP A 147 -3.62 16.79 -19.51
CA ASP A 147 -2.92 17.31 -18.34
C ASP A 147 -3.86 17.97 -17.32
N GLY A 148 -3.96 17.34 -16.15
CA GLY A 148 -4.70 17.86 -15.00
C GLY A 148 -6.22 17.60 -14.98
N GLU A 149 -6.78 16.87 -15.95
CA GLU A 149 -8.19 16.49 -15.93
C GLU A 149 -8.42 15.21 -15.11
N SER A 150 -9.38 15.26 -14.20
CA SER A 150 -9.93 14.07 -13.57
C SER A 150 -11.02 13.49 -14.45
N LEU A 151 -10.76 12.35 -15.09
CA LEU A 151 -11.79 11.64 -15.85
C LEU A 151 -12.83 11.05 -14.89
N SER A 152 -14.09 11.21 -15.26
CA SER A 152 -15.21 10.44 -14.72
C SER A 152 -15.98 9.81 -15.88
N VAL A 153 -16.47 8.60 -15.69
CA VAL A 153 -17.21 7.87 -16.70
C VAL A 153 -18.45 7.25 -16.06
N SER A 154 -19.50 7.06 -16.89
CA SER A 154 -20.69 6.33 -16.49
C SER A 154 -20.79 5.00 -17.25
N THR A 155 -21.60 4.08 -16.74
CA THR A 155 -21.95 2.84 -17.46
C THR A 155 -22.56 3.11 -18.83
N GLU A 156 -23.31 4.19 -18.99
CA GLU A 156 -23.87 4.63 -20.28
C GLU A 156 -22.77 5.04 -21.27
N THR A 157 -21.76 5.77 -20.80
CA THR A 157 -20.59 6.16 -21.61
C THR A 157 -19.83 4.91 -22.04
N LEU A 158 -19.58 3.98 -21.13
CA LEU A 158 -18.89 2.73 -21.42
C LEU A 158 -19.64 1.89 -22.47
N ASN A 159 -20.98 1.85 -22.42
CA ASN A 159 -21.79 1.12 -23.40
C ASN A 159 -21.63 1.60 -24.86
N THR A 160 -21.19 2.83 -25.07
CA THR A 160 -20.99 3.41 -26.41
C THR A 160 -19.53 3.43 -26.85
N ALA A 161 -18.62 3.06 -25.95
CA ALA A 161 -17.18 3.09 -26.16
C ALA A 161 -16.65 1.75 -26.70
N THR A 162 -15.42 1.77 -27.18
CA THR A 162 -14.63 0.57 -27.46
C THR A 162 -13.74 0.26 -26.26
N LEU A 163 -13.94 -0.89 -25.64
CA LEU A 163 -13.23 -1.30 -24.42
C LEU A 163 -12.16 -2.34 -24.74
N GLY A 164 -10.93 -2.11 -24.26
CA GLY A 164 -9.87 -3.10 -24.27
C GLY A 164 -9.96 -3.97 -23.01
N VAL A 165 -9.97 -5.29 -23.17
CA VAL A 165 -10.03 -6.25 -22.06
C VAL A 165 -9.12 -7.44 -22.33
N GLN A 166 -8.59 -8.05 -21.28
CA GLN A 166 -7.89 -9.32 -21.43
C GLN A 166 -8.91 -10.45 -21.66
N THR A 167 -8.58 -11.35 -22.57
CA THR A 167 -9.43 -12.50 -22.91
C THR A 167 -9.66 -13.40 -21.69
N SER A 168 -10.91 -13.77 -21.44
CA SER A 168 -11.32 -14.67 -20.34
C SER A 168 -10.90 -14.17 -18.96
N SER A 169 -10.95 -12.86 -18.73
CA SER A 169 -10.59 -12.22 -17.45
C SER A 169 -11.82 -11.96 -16.58
N ALA A 170 -11.57 -11.81 -15.27
CA ALA A 170 -12.58 -11.36 -14.30
C ALA A 170 -13.18 -9.99 -14.70
N SER A 171 -12.42 -9.15 -15.39
CA SER A 171 -12.90 -7.86 -15.89
C SER A 171 -14.01 -7.98 -16.93
N GLN A 172 -13.99 -9.04 -17.76
CA GLN A 172 -15.11 -9.32 -18.68
C GLN A 172 -16.36 -9.76 -17.91
N GLU A 173 -16.20 -10.52 -16.84
CA GLU A 173 -17.30 -10.90 -15.96
C GLU A 173 -17.88 -9.69 -15.22
N ALA A 174 -17.03 -8.77 -14.74
CA ALA A 174 -17.45 -7.53 -14.13
C ALA A 174 -18.29 -6.67 -15.08
N LEU A 175 -17.87 -6.52 -16.35
CA LEU A 175 -18.67 -5.84 -17.38
C LEU A 175 -20.05 -6.49 -17.57
N ALA A 176 -20.10 -7.82 -17.62
CA ALA A 176 -21.35 -8.56 -17.77
C ALA A 176 -22.28 -8.37 -16.55
N LYS A 177 -21.74 -8.41 -15.33
CA LYS A 177 -22.49 -8.14 -14.08
C LYS A 177 -23.09 -6.73 -14.09
N GLN A 178 -22.36 -5.74 -14.59
CA GLN A 178 -22.82 -4.35 -14.73
C GLN A 178 -23.73 -4.12 -15.95
N SER A 179 -24.08 -5.16 -16.70
CA SER A 179 -24.88 -5.07 -17.93
C SER A 179 -24.27 -4.14 -18.98
N ILE A 180 -22.95 -4.01 -19.01
CA ILE A 180 -22.20 -3.23 -19.99
C ILE A 180 -22.00 -4.08 -21.25
N THR A 181 -22.65 -3.67 -22.35
CA THR A 181 -22.67 -4.39 -23.64
C THR A 181 -21.83 -3.70 -24.71
N ALA A 182 -20.81 -2.96 -24.30
CA ALA A 182 -19.90 -2.23 -25.16
C ALA A 182 -19.20 -3.09 -26.21
N ASN A 183 -18.65 -2.45 -27.24
CA ASN A 183 -17.74 -3.11 -28.16
C ASN A 183 -16.45 -3.48 -27.46
N GLN A 184 -16.21 -4.78 -27.23
CA GLN A 184 -15.01 -5.25 -26.55
C GLN A 184 -13.98 -5.73 -27.57
N LYS A 185 -12.76 -5.17 -27.48
CA LYS A 185 -11.55 -5.72 -28.12
C LYS A 185 -10.77 -6.51 -27.08
N THR A 186 -10.51 -7.78 -27.40
CA THR A 186 -9.82 -8.70 -26.49
C THR A 186 -8.36 -8.84 -26.85
N PHE A 187 -7.50 -8.86 -25.84
CA PHE A 187 -6.04 -8.96 -25.93
C PHE A 187 -5.54 -10.15 -25.09
N SER A 188 -4.31 -10.57 -25.33
CA SER A 188 -3.72 -11.71 -24.61
C SER A 188 -3.34 -11.35 -23.16
N ASN A 189 -3.02 -10.08 -22.90
CA ASN A 189 -2.61 -9.58 -21.59
C ASN A 189 -2.95 -8.10 -21.42
N VAL A 190 -2.83 -7.59 -20.19
CA VAL A 190 -3.17 -6.21 -19.85
C VAL A 190 -2.22 -5.20 -20.51
N ASN A 191 -0.93 -5.54 -20.73
CA ASN A 191 0.01 -4.62 -21.40
C ASN A 191 -0.46 -4.29 -22.82
N GLU A 192 -0.91 -5.30 -23.59
CA GLU A 192 -1.46 -5.09 -24.93
C GLU A 192 -2.73 -4.21 -24.89
N CYS A 193 -3.56 -4.33 -23.83
CA CYS A 193 -4.71 -3.44 -23.64
C CYS A 193 -4.26 -1.99 -23.47
N PHE A 194 -3.20 -1.75 -22.69
CA PHE A 194 -2.67 -0.40 -22.46
C PHE A 194 -1.99 0.18 -23.69
N GLU A 195 -1.28 -0.64 -24.49
CA GLU A 195 -0.74 -0.22 -25.80
C GLU A 195 -1.87 0.19 -26.77
N ALA A 196 -2.98 -0.56 -26.79
CA ALA A 196 -4.17 -0.23 -27.59
C ALA A 196 -4.84 1.07 -27.10
N LEU A 197 -4.88 1.31 -25.78
CA LEU A 197 -5.37 2.56 -25.21
C LEU A 197 -4.43 3.72 -25.59
N GLU A 198 -3.12 3.56 -25.46
CA GLU A 198 -2.13 4.57 -25.82
C GLU A 198 -2.19 4.94 -27.30
N SER A 199 -2.36 3.97 -28.20
CA SER A 199 -2.53 4.22 -29.64
C SER A 199 -3.89 4.82 -30.03
N GLY A 200 -4.89 4.75 -29.14
CA GLY A 200 -6.27 5.15 -29.42
C GLY A 200 -7.07 4.11 -30.20
N GLU A 201 -6.64 2.85 -30.19
CA GLU A 201 -7.38 1.74 -30.76
C GLU A 201 -8.60 1.35 -29.92
N VAL A 202 -8.52 1.61 -28.60
CA VAL A 202 -9.63 1.52 -27.64
C VAL A 202 -9.77 2.83 -26.88
N ASP A 203 -11.00 3.11 -26.39
CA ASP A 203 -11.31 4.32 -25.65
C ASP A 203 -10.98 4.18 -24.15
N TYR A 204 -11.19 2.99 -23.61
CA TYR A 204 -10.91 2.63 -22.21
C TYR A 204 -10.36 1.21 -22.12
N VAL A 205 -9.61 0.95 -21.06
CA VAL A 205 -9.19 -0.40 -20.64
C VAL A 205 -9.91 -0.76 -19.37
N ILE A 206 -10.42 -2.00 -19.33
CA ILE A 206 -10.98 -2.60 -18.12
C ILE A 206 -10.06 -3.72 -17.69
N CYS A 207 -9.51 -3.59 -16.51
CA CYS A 207 -8.62 -4.59 -15.92
C CYS A 207 -8.69 -4.49 -14.39
N ASP A 208 -8.00 -5.40 -13.73
CA ASP A 208 -7.71 -5.35 -12.32
C ASP A 208 -7.05 -4.00 -11.95
N SER A 209 -7.49 -3.38 -10.85
CA SER A 209 -7.08 -2.02 -10.49
C SER A 209 -5.59 -1.95 -10.17
N THR A 210 -5.04 -2.99 -9.56
CA THR A 210 -3.63 -3.04 -9.18
C THR A 210 -2.73 -3.22 -10.39
N ALA A 211 -3.08 -4.13 -11.31
CA ALA A 211 -2.36 -4.31 -12.57
C ALA A 211 -2.41 -3.03 -13.43
N GLY A 212 -3.61 -2.45 -13.55
CA GLY A 212 -3.81 -1.22 -14.31
C GLY A 212 -3.13 -0.01 -13.68
N GLY A 213 -3.20 0.16 -12.36
CA GLY A 213 -2.54 1.24 -11.63
C GLY A 213 -1.02 1.19 -11.79
N TYR A 214 -0.45 -0.01 -11.72
CA TYR A 214 0.98 -0.20 -11.96
C TYR A 214 1.40 0.22 -13.37
N LEU A 215 0.64 -0.15 -14.42
CA LEU A 215 0.92 0.23 -15.80
C LEU A 215 0.66 1.72 -16.04
N ALA A 216 -0.45 2.27 -15.55
CA ALA A 216 -0.79 3.68 -15.68
C ALA A 216 0.27 4.61 -15.10
N ARG A 217 0.93 4.20 -14.00
CA ARG A 217 2.06 4.93 -13.41
C ARG A 217 3.20 5.15 -14.41
N LEU A 218 3.40 4.22 -15.34
CA LEU A 218 4.48 4.26 -16.34
C LEU A 218 4.12 5.09 -17.57
N ILE A 219 2.83 5.40 -17.79
CA ILE A 219 2.30 6.07 -18.97
C ILE A 219 1.57 7.35 -18.54
N SER A 220 2.24 8.50 -18.69
CA SER A 220 1.79 9.79 -18.13
C SER A 220 0.41 10.26 -18.59
N GLN A 221 -0.12 9.72 -19.68
CA GLN A 221 -1.43 10.12 -20.25
C GLN A 221 -2.55 9.15 -19.92
N ILE A 222 -2.29 8.11 -19.13
CA ILE A 222 -3.31 7.14 -18.72
C ILE A 222 -3.50 7.23 -17.21
N SER A 223 -4.76 7.26 -16.79
CA SER A 223 -5.12 7.35 -15.37
C SER A 223 -6.26 6.40 -15.02
N TYR A 224 -6.33 6.07 -13.75
CA TYR A 224 -7.48 5.42 -13.15
C TYR A 224 -8.71 6.33 -13.25
N VAL A 225 -9.83 5.77 -13.75
CA VAL A 225 -11.07 6.50 -13.95
C VAL A 225 -12.11 6.16 -12.87
N GLY A 226 -12.21 4.90 -12.48
CA GLY A 226 -13.12 4.47 -11.42
C GLY A 226 -13.23 2.95 -11.33
N ALA A 227 -13.62 2.43 -10.17
CA ALA A 227 -13.94 1.02 -9.99
C ALA A 227 -15.33 0.70 -10.54
N LEU A 228 -15.49 -0.51 -11.10
CA LEU A 228 -16.74 -1.03 -11.67
C LEU A 228 -17.54 -1.85 -10.67
N GLU A 229 -16.94 -2.30 -9.60
CA GLU A 229 -17.57 -3.17 -8.61
C GLU A 229 -17.09 -2.80 -7.21
N THR A 230 -17.75 -3.34 -6.19
CA THR A 230 -17.30 -3.20 -4.80
C THR A 230 -15.89 -3.77 -4.68
N PRO A 231 -14.92 -2.98 -4.17
CA PRO A 231 -13.57 -3.48 -4.01
C PRO A 231 -13.49 -4.67 -3.06
N SER A 232 -12.73 -5.67 -3.42
CA SER A 232 -12.24 -6.73 -2.55
C SER A 232 -11.01 -6.26 -1.77
N THR A 233 -10.58 -7.02 -0.77
CA THR A 233 -9.44 -6.66 0.06
C THR A 233 -8.35 -7.71 -0.03
N LEU A 234 -7.11 -7.26 -0.23
CA LEU A 234 -5.95 -8.07 0.11
C LEU A 234 -5.62 -7.83 1.58
N GLY A 235 -5.59 -8.90 2.34
CA GLY A 235 -5.45 -8.85 3.78
C GLY A 235 -4.13 -9.42 4.29
N VAL A 236 -3.96 -9.30 5.60
CA VAL A 236 -2.92 -9.97 6.36
C VAL A 236 -3.60 -11.04 7.22
N ALA A 237 -3.13 -12.28 7.15
CA ALA A 237 -3.65 -13.38 7.95
C ALA A 237 -2.57 -14.00 8.82
N GLY A 238 -2.98 -14.54 9.98
CA GLY A 238 -2.12 -15.27 10.91
C GLY A 238 -2.87 -16.43 11.57
N LEU A 239 -2.14 -17.30 12.26
CA LEU A 239 -2.76 -18.38 13.05
C LEU A 239 -3.43 -17.81 14.30
N ALA A 240 -4.74 -18.03 14.46
CA ALA A 240 -5.52 -17.57 15.60
C ALA A 240 -4.95 -18.01 16.96
N ALA A 241 -4.32 -19.21 17.00
CA ALA A 241 -3.68 -19.73 18.20
C ALA A 241 -2.44 -18.93 18.63
N ASN A 242 -1.86 -18.10 17.75
CA ASN A 242 -0.72 -17.21 18.06
C ASN A 242 -1.19 -15.79 18.36
N ASP A 243 -1.92 -15.66 19.46
CA ASP A 243 -2.60 -14.43 19.87
C ASP A 243 -1.64 -13.25 20.11
N GLU A 244 -0.40 -13.50 20.59
CA GLU A 244 0.64 -12.49 20.76
C GLU A 244 1.02 -11.87 19.41
N LEU A 245 1.35 -12.72 18.43
CA LEU A 245 1.73 -12.28 17.10
C LEU A 245 0.57 -11.58 16.38
N CYS A 246 -0.63 -12.16 16.44
CA CYS A 246 -1.81 -11.61 15.78
C CYS A 246 -2.10 -10.18 16.23
N ARG A 247 -2.07 -9.92 17.54
CA ARG A 247 -2.25 -8.56 18.08
C ARG A 247 -1.13 -7.61 17.64
N ALA A 248 0.12 -8.05 17.77
CA ALA A 248 1.25 -7.20 17.39
C ALA A 248 1.25 -6.85 15.89
N VAL A 249 0.83 -7.77 15.02
CA VAL A 249 0.68 -7.53 13.58
C VAL A 249 -0.47 -6.57 13.31
N SER A 250 -1.64 -6.77 13.92
CA SER A 250 -2.77 -5.84 13.76
C SER A 250 -2.41 -4.43 14.23
N ASP A 251 -1.82 -4.28 15.42
CA ASP A 251 -1.40 -2.98 15.95
C ASP A 251 -0.36 -2.30 15.04
N ALA A 252 0.57 -3.08 14.49
CA ALA A 252 1.57 -2.56 13.57
C ALA A 252 0.97 -2.14 12.23
N LEU A 253 0.02 -2.91 11.69
CA LEU A 253 -0.71 -2.59 10.45
C LEU A 253 -1.54 -1.32 10.60
N ASP A 254 -2.28 -1.20 11.71
CA ASP A 254 -3.01 0.01 12.06
C ASP A 254 -2.06 1.21 12.17
N GLY A 255 -0.90 1.00 12.77
CA GLY A 255 0.12 2.03 12.91
C GLY A 255 0.68 2.54 11.60
N ILE A 256 1.07 1.65 10.65
CA ILE A 256 1.58 2.06 9.32
C ILE A 256 0.48 2.62 8.41
N THR A 257 -0.76 2.26 8.67
CA THR A 257 -1.94 2.86 8.00
C THR A 257 -2.18 4.27 8.51
N ALA A 258 -2.22 4.45 9.83
CA ALA A 258 -2.51 5.74 10.46
C ALA A 258 -1.43 6.81 10.23
N ASP A 259 -0.15 6.41 10.12
CA ASP A 259 0.97 7.34 9.87
C ASP A 259 1.22 7.62 8.38
N GLY A 260 0.43 7.01 7.47
CA GLY A 260 0.52 7.21 6.03
C GLY A 260 1.63 6.40 5.34
N THR A 261 2.32 5.52 6.05
CA THR A 261 3.38 4.67 5.47
C THR A 261 2.81 3.76 4.38
N LEU A 262 1.66 3.14 4.64
CA LEU A 262 1.02 2.24 3.67
C LEU A 262 0.53 2.99 2.42
N GLU A 263 -0.01 4.21 2.58
CA GLU A 263 -0.38 5.09 1.48
C GLU A 263 0.85 5.53 0.65
N ALA A 264 1.98 5.79 1.32
CA ALA A 264 3.23 6.10 0.62
C ALA A 264 3.72 4.90 -0.22
N VAL A 265 3.67 3.68 0.32
CA VAL A 265 3.98 2.45 -0.43
C VAL A 265 3.02 2.29 -1.61
N HIS A 266 1.72 2.51 -1.39
CA HIS A 266 0.71 2.48 -2.46
C HIS A 266 1.04 3.46 -3.59
N SER A 267 1.38 4.70 -3.26
CA SER A 267 1.73 5.73 -4.26
C SER A 267 2.98 5.38 -5.07
N VAL A 268 3.95 4.66 -4.47
CA VAL A 268 5.13 4.17 -5.18
C VAL A 268 4.75 3.14 -6.25
N TRP A 269 3.79 2.26 -5.96
CA TRP A 269 3.42 1.15 -6.85
C TRP A 269 2.32 1.51 -7.85
N TYR A 270 1.36 2.36 -7.46
CA TYR A 270 0.14 2.65 -8.23
C TYR A 270 -0.05 4.12 -8.58
N GLY A 271 0.95 4.97 -8.28
CA GLY A 271 0.94 6.38 -8.65
C GLY A 271 -0.22 7.15 -8.01
N THR A 272 -1.05 7.77 -8.85
CA THR A 272 -2.18 8.60 -8.41
C THR A 272 -3.50 7.83 -8.23
N MET A 273 -3.50 6.50 -8.38
CA MET A 273 -4.68 5.69 -8.07
C MET A 273 -5.03 5.86 -6.58
N PRO A 274 -6.30 6.11 -6.21
CA PRO A 274 -6.66 6.27 -4.80
C PRO A 274 -6.45 4.96 -4.03
N TYR A 275 -6.00 5.07 -2.79
CA TYR A 275 -5.88 3.92 -1.89
C TYR A 275 -7.25 3.29 -1.60
N ASP A 276 -8.23 4.13 -1.28
CA ASP A 276 -9.63 3.74 -1.13
C ASP A 276 -10.36 3.91 -2.46
N LEU A 277 -10.57 2.79 -3.16
CA LEU A 277 -11.22 2.75 -4.47
C LEU A 277 -12.70 3.16 -4.42
N THR A 278 -13.36 3.08 -3.24
CA THR A 278 -14.76 3.50 -3.08
C THR A 278 -14.95 5.00 -3.27
N THR A 279 -13.87 5.77 -3.13
CA THR A 279 -13.88 7.23 -3.34
C THR A 279 -14.05 7.63 -4.80
N LYS A 280 -13.83 6.71 -5.74
CA LYS A 280 -13.93 6.98 -7.17
C LYS A 280 -14.47 5.76 -7.92
N MET A 281 -15.79 5.68 -7.98
CA MET A 281 -16.55 4.63 -8.66
C MET A 281 -17.05 5.10 -10.03
N VAL A 282 -17.26 4.15 -10.93
CA VAL A 282 -17.96 4.40 -12.21
C VAL A 282 -19.41 4.76 -11.90
N SER A 283 -19.88 5.90 -12.42
CA SER A 283 -21.27 6.32 -12.19
C SER A 283 -22.27 5.34 -12.82
N GLY A 284 -23.27 4.91 -12.04
CA GLY A 284 -24.27 3.94 -12.46
C GLY A 284 -23.84 2.48 -12.37
N ALA A 285 -22.62 2.20 -11.85
CA ALA A 285 -22.25 0.84 -11.48
C ALA A 285 -23.08 0.37 -10.27
N ASP A 286 -23.52 -0.89 -10.31
CA ASP A 286 -24.21 -1.53 -9.19
C ASP A 286 -23.17 -2.02 -8.19
N VAL A 287 -22.96 -1.24 -7.14
CA VAL A 287 -22.02 -1.52 -6.06
C VAL A 287 -22.78 -1.90 -4.80
N GLN A 288 -22.54 -3.08 -4.30
CA GLN A 288 -23.07 -3.48 -3.00
C GLN A 288 -22.28 -2.73 -1.90
N PRO A 289 -22.94 -2.29 -0.81
CA PRO A 289 -22.23 -1.72 0.33
C PRO A 289 -21.21 -2.73 0.85
N THR A 290 -19.97 -2.32 1.03
CA THR A 290 -18.98 -3.13 1.77
C THR A 290 -19.47 -3.28 3.19
N ASP A 291 -19.65 -4.52 3.65
CA ASP A 291 -19.94 -4.83 5.05
C ASP A 291 -18.66 -4.51 5.85
N THR A 292 -18.48 -3.22 6.17
CA THR A 292 -17.51 -2.82 7.18
C THR A 292 -18.09 -3.30 8.51
N GLY A 293 -17.60 -4.45 8.97
CA GLY A 293 -18.03 -5.07 10.23
C GLY A 293 -17.77 -4.19 11.46
N SER A 294 -18.59 -3.17 11.63
CA SER A 294 -18.82 -2.52 12.91
C SER A 294 -19.95 -3.29 13.60
N SER A 295 -19.60 -4.18 14.50
CA SER A 295 -20.52 -4.80 15.44
C SER A 295 -21.10 -3.71 16.38
N GLU A 296 -22.08 -2.98 15.90
CA GLU A 296 -22.99 -2.27 16.80
C GLU A 296 -23.92 -3.31 17.42
N SER A 297 -23.66 -3.63 18.66
CA SER A 297 -24.56 -4.40 19.53
C SER A 297 -25.86 -3.63 19.68
N ALA A 298 -26.87 -3.98 18.88
CA ALA A 298 -28.23 -3.55 19.10
C ALA A 298 -28.77 -4.25 20.35
N SER A 299 -28.76 -3.53 21.46
CA SER A 299 -29.53 -3.89 22.66
C SER A 299 -31.00 -3.77 22.31
N SER A 300 -31.67 -4.89 22.08
CA SER A 300 -33.11 -4.98 22.00
C SER A 300 -33.69 -4.89 23.41
N ASP A 301 -34.18 -3.71 23.74
CA ASP A 301 -35.02 -3.48 24.90
C ASP A 301 -36.44 -3.97 24.57
N SER A 302 -36.80 -5.14 25.06
CA SER A 302 -38.15 -5.68 24.98
C SER A 302 -38.91 -5.30 26.22
N SER A 303 -39.57 -4.15 26.20
CA SER A 303 -40.62 -3.83 27.18
C SER A 303 -41.92 -4.53 26.79
N SER A 304 -42.24 -5.57 27.55
CA SER A 304 -43.55 -6.19 27.60
C SER A 304 -44.52 -5.28 28.37
N GLU A 305 -45.54 -4.74 27.71
CA GLU A 305 -46.72 -4.26 28.37
C GLU A 305 -47.88 -5.22 28.10
N GLY A 306 -48.33 -5.83 29.20
CA GLY A 306 -49.55 -6.60 29.25
C GLY A 306 -50.77 -5.67 29.32
N ALA A 307 -51.82 -6.03 28.62
CA ALA A 307 -53.16 -5.53 28.87
C ALA A 307 -54.15 -6.69 28.78
N SER A 308 -54.70 -7.00 29.94
CA SER A 308 -55.91 -7.81 30.16
C SER A 308 -57.14 -6.99 29.77
N SER A 309 -58.12 -7.65 29.18
CA SER A 309 -59.60 -7.41 29.40
C SER A 309 -60.31 -8.58 28.73
N GLU A 310 -60.88 -9.45 29.46
CA GLU A 310 -62.29 -9.60 29.95
C GLU A 310 -63.35 -9.32 28.89
N ASP A 311 -64.18 -10.34 28.83
CA ASP A 311 -65.62 -10.41 28.62
C ASP A 311 -66.18 -10.75 27.24
N LYS A 312 -66.70 -11.85 27.18
CA LYS A 312 -68.09 -12.47 26.99
C LYS A 312 -68.04 -13.67 26.09
#